data_74e444e7986c04275478aa529d8bdf1d
#
_entry.id   74e444e7986c04275478aa529d8bdf1d
#
_cell.length_a   1.000
_cell.length_b   1.000
_cell.length_c   1.000
_cell.angle_alpha   90.00
_cell.angle_beta   90.00
_cell.angle_gamma   90.00
#
_symmetry.space_group_name_H-M   'P 1'
#
loop_
_entity.id
_entity.type
_entity.pdbx_description
1 polymer ?
#
loop_
_entity_poly.entity_id
_entity_poly.type
_entity_poly.pdbx_seq_one_letter_code
_entity_poly.pdbx_strand_id
1 'polypeptide(L)'
;EAYLAACKRAVETGDSWRVQTLVKESEGRFSEPLPSLHGEVILYAYTNDCRNIAKDLIAQCTPEQIASAPPKLLRWVAEKLDFQTAVDLVDKGVRPGNEVAGILRTLTGQHQEWMAERLLEHGMPVEPDNYAALYACVSNQAVGAAKLLLDRGIDLEQYQLWAEHRPKGDGYTETMEALAAYWSELQNSTQPEDLSMKGMSL
;
A
#
# COMPACT_ATOMS: atom_id res chain seq x y z
N GLU A 1 4.39 22.83 -15.54
CA GLU A 1 4.56 23.62 -14.30
C GLU A 1 3.44 24.64 -14.07
N ALA A 2 3.05 25.44 -15.10
CA ALA A 2 2.03 26.49 -14.95
C ALA A 2 0.64 25.94 -14.52
N TYR A 3 0.22 24.80 -15.08
CA TYR A 3 -1.05 24.16 -14.70
C TYR A 3 -1.01 23.63 -13.26
N LEU A 4 0.07 23.00 -12.84
CA LEU A 4 0.22 22.54 -11.46
C LEU A 4 0.15 23.70 -10.47
N ALA A 5 0.82 24.80 -10.77
CA ALA A 5 0.78 26.00 -9.93
C ALA A 5 -0.63 26.62 -9.86
N ALA A 6 -1.38 26.60 -10.97
CA ALA A 6 -2.78 27.07 -11.00
C ALA A 6 -3.69 26.13 -10.20
N CYS A 7 -3.53 24.81 -10.34
CA CYS A 7 -4.28 23.82 -9.54
C CYS A 7 -4.01 24.00 -8.04
N LYS A 8 -2.75 24.16 -7.64
CA LYS A 8 -2.39 24.39 -6.22
C LYS A 8 -3.09 25.62 -5.65
N ARG A 9 -3.08 26.73 -6.36
CA ARG A 9 -3.83 27.94 -5.93
C ARG A 9 -5.34 27.71 -5.81
N ALA A 10 -5.93 26.94 -6.74
CA ALA A 10 -7.35 26.60 -6.67
C ALA A 10 -7.65 25.68 -5.47
N VAL A 11 -6.75 24.76 -5.13
CA VAL A 11 -6.84 23.95 -3.90
C VAL A 11 -6.80 24.83 -2.65
N GLU A 12 -5.86 25.77 -2.58
CA GLU A 12 -5.72 26.70 -1.44
C GLU A 12 -6.98 27.56 -1.20
N THR A 13 -7.70 27.88 -2.27
CA THR A 13 -8.97 28.62 -2.20
C THR A 13 -10.18 27.73 -2.01
N GLY A 14 -10.02 26.39 -2.01
CA GLY A 14 -11.12 25.43 -1.88
C GLY A 14 -12.00 25.33 -3.13
N ASP A 15 -11.54 25.85 -4.29
CA ASP A 15 -12.30 25.87 -5.54
C ASP A 15 -12.19 24.55 -6.30
N SER A 16 -12.99 23.56 -5.88
CA SER A 16 -13.03 22.23 -6.51
C SER A 16 -13.36 22.27 -8.00
N TRP A 17 -14.30 23.14 -8.39
CA TRP A 17 -14.68 23.27 -9.80
C TRP A 17 -13.51 23.78 -10.65
N ARG A 18 -12.77 24.76 -10.15
CA ARG A 18 -11.60 25.31 -10.84
C ARG A 18 -10.48 24.28 -10.98
N VAL A 19 -10.24 23.48 -9.92
CA VAL A 19 -9.26 22.38 -9.98
C VAL A 19 -9.62 21.40 -11.08
N GLN A 20 -10.86 20.91 -11.11
CA GLN A 20 -11.33 19.96 -12.12
C GLN A 20 -11.24 20.52 -13.54
N THR A 21 -11.60 21.79 -13.72
CA THR A 21 -11.52 22.48 -15.01
C THR A 21 -10.07 22.56 -15.51
N LEU A 22 -9.13 22.96 -14.63
CA LEU A 22 -7.71 23.07 -14.97
C LEU A 22 -7.11 21.71 -15.33
N VAL A 23 -7.46 20.64 -14.58
CA VAL A 23 -7.00 19.29 -14.88
C VAL A 23 -7.48 18.84 -16.26
N LYS A 24 -8.78 19.03 -16.59
CA LYS A 24 -9.34 18.70 -17.92
C LYS A 24 -8.74 19.54 -19.04
N GLU A 25 -8.53 20.84 -18.82
CA GLU A 25 -7.88 21.71 -19.80
C GLU A 25 -6.44 21.28 -20.11
N SER A 26 -5.72 20.74 -19.12
CA SER A 26 -4.38 20.23 -19.32
C SER A 26 -4.36 19.00 -20.22
N GLU A 27 -5.32 18.09 -20.06
CA GLU A 27 -5.45 16.87 -20.88
C GLU A 27 -5.71 17.19 -22.36
N GLY A 28 -6.51 18.23 -22.63
CA GLY A 28 -6.84 18.63 -24.01
C GLY A 28 -5.73 19.40 -24.74
N ARG A 29 -4.73 19.92 -24.01
CA ARG A 29 -3.65 20.75 -24.60
C ARG A 29 -2.35 20.01 -24.88
N PHE A 30 -2.10 18.89 -24.23
CA PHE A 30 -0.89 18.12 -24.43
C PHE A 30 -1.21 16.86 -25.23
N SER A 31 -0.44 16.61 -26.27
CA SER A 31 -0.54 15.38 -27.10
C SER A 31 -0.21 14.11 -26.31
N GLU A 32 0.47 14.26 -25.18
CA GLU A 32 0.70 13.19 -24.21
C GLU A 32 0.05 13.59 -22.87
N PRO A 33 -0.68 12.67 -22.21
CA PRO A 33 -1.21 12.92 -20.86
C PRO A 33 -0.05 13.30 -19.93
N LEU A 34 -0.28 14.27 -19.04
CA LEU A 34 0.64 14.56 -17.93
C LEU A 34 0.33 13.59 -16.78
N PRO A 35 0.87 12.37 -16.78
CA PRO A 35 0.42 11.31 -15.88
C PRO A 35 0.60 11.68 -14.40
N SER A 36 1.59 12.54 -14.10
CA SER A 36 1.90 12.99 -12.74
C SER A 36 0.99 14.12 -12.23
N LEU A 37 0.30 14.86 -13.12
CA LEU A 37 -0.44 16.07 -12.68
C LEU A 37 -1.55 15.73 -11.71
N HIS A 38 -2.37 14.71 -12.02
CA HIS A 38 -3.46 14.28 -11.15
C HIS A 38 -2.92 13.88 -9.77
N GLY A 39 -1.93 12.99 -9.72
CA GLY A 39 -1.34 12.52 -8.49
C GLY A 39 -0.71 13.63 -7.66
N GLU A 40 -0.04 14.59 -8.28
CA GLU A 40 0.56 15.75 -7.61
C GLU A 40 -0.50 16.69 -7.02
N VAL A 41 -1.60 16.96 -7.77
CA VAL A 41 -2.70 17.81 -7.27
C VAL A 41 -3.45 17.13 -6.14
N ILE A 42 -3.71 15.82 -6.26
CA ILE A 42 -4.35 15.03 -5.20
C ILE A 42 -3.48 15.02 -3.93
N LEU A 43 -2.17 14.75 -4.07
CA LEU A 43 -1.23 14.80 -2.96
C LEU A 43 -1.23 16.19 -2.30
N TYR A 44 -1.19 17.25 -3.10
CA TYR A 44 -1.23 18.62 -2.59
C TYR A 44 -2.53 18.92 -1.84
N ALA A 45 -3.69 18.46 -2.35
CA ALA A 45 -4.97 18.61 -1.67
C ALA A 45 -5.00 17.88 -0.32
N TYR A 46 -4.44 16.66 -0.26
CA TYR A 46 -4.31 15.92 1.00
C TYR A 46 -3.40 16.61 2.01
N THR A 47 -2.25 17.13 1.57
CA THR A 47 -1.30 17.81 2.47
C THR A 47 -1.82 19.13 3.03
N ASN A 48 -2.80 19.74 2.34
CA ASN A 48 -3.45 21.01 2.76
C ASN A 48 -4.85 20.79 3.36
N ASP A 49 -5.18 19.57 3.80
CA ASP A 49 -6.47 19.17 4.40
C ASP A 49 -7.72 19.42 3.51
N CYS A 50 -7.53 19.65 2.20
CA CYS A 50 -8.60 19.78 1.21
C CYS A 50 -9.07 18.40 0.71
N ARG A 51 -9.43 17.48 1.62
CA ARG A 51 -9.72 16.08 1.31
C ARG A 51 -10.88 15.89 0.34
N ASN A 52 -11.89 16.75 0.37
CA ASN A 52 -13.04 16.65 -0.54
C ASN A 52 -12.58 16.83 -1.99
N ILE A 53 -11.70 17.82 -2.27
CA ILE A 53 -11.14 18.04 -3.60
C ILE A 53 -10.35 16.81 -4.05
N ALA A 54 -9.52 16.24 -3.16
CA ALA A 54 -8.76 15.05 -3.47
C ALA A 54 -9.66 13.84 -3.80
N LYS A 55 -10.71 13.60 -3.02
CA LYS A 55 -11.69 12.52 -3.24
C LYS A 55 -12.43 12.68 -4.57
N ASP A 56 -12.88 13.89 -4.87
CA ASP A 56 -13.56 14.20 -6.14
C ASP A 56 -12.64 13.90 -7.34
N LEU A 57 -11.36 14.27 -7.24
CA LEU A 57 -10.38 14.00 -8.29
C LEU A 57 -10.10 12.48 -8.41
N ILE A 58 -9.89 11.78 -7.29
CA ILE A 58 -9.65 10.33 -7.30
C ILE A 58 -10.83 9.60 -7.94
N ALA A 59 -12.06 9.99 -7.62
CA ALA A 59 -13.26 9.38 -8.19
C ALA A 59 -13.34 9.55 -9.72
N GLN A 60 -12.85 10.67 -10.25
CA GLN A 60 -12.90 10.99 -11.68
C GLN A 60 -11.68 10.45 -12.47
N CYS A 61 -10.56 10.13 -11.81
CA CYS A 61 -9.37 9.63 -12.48
C CYS A 61 -9.58 8.20 -12.99
N THR A 62 -9.07 7.93 -14.20
CA THR A 62 -8.88 6.55 -14.64
C THR A 62 -7.66 5.92 -13.94
N PRO A 63 -7.55 4.59 -13.92
CA PRO A 63 -6.36 3.92 -13.37
C PRO A 63 -5.05 4.42 -13.98
N GLU A 64 -5.01 4.66 -15.29
CA GLU A 64 -3.82 5.13 -16.00
C GLU A 64 -3.40 6.55 -15.57
N GLN A 65 -4.38 7.42 -15.30
CA GLN A 65 -4.13 8.79 -14.86
C GLN A 65 -3.55 8.87 -13.45
N ILE A 66 -3.88 7.91 -12.58
CA ILE A 66 -3.48 7.93 -11.17
C ILE A 66 -2.37 6.93 -10.83
N ALA A 67 -2.12 5.92 -11.68
CA ALA A 67 -1.10 4.90 -11.42
C ALA A 67 0.32 5.46 -11.29
N SER A 68 0.58 6.64 -11.89
CA SER A 68 1.84 7.37 -11.78
C SER A 68 1.87 8.38 -10.63
N ALA A 69 0.87 8.35 -9.73
CA ALA A 69 0.85 9.21 -8.56
C ALA A 69 2.10 9.02 -7.69
N PRO A 70 2.57 10.09 -7.01
CA PRO A 70 3.71 9.98 -6.12
C PRO A 70 3.49 8.89 -5.05
N PRO A 71 4.48 8.02 -4.77
CA PRO A 71 4.37 6.97 -3.74
C PRO A 71 3.89 7.47 -2.38
N LYS A 72 4.25 8.71 -2.04
CA LYS A 72 3.83 9.38 -0.80
C LYS A 72 2.31 9.60 -0.69
N LEU A 73 1.57 9.58 -1.81
CA LEU A 73 0.13 9.82 -1.77
C LEU A 73 -0.58 8.77 -0.89
N LEU A 74 -0.32 7.49 -1.15
CA LEU A 74 -0.96 6.42 -0.37
C LEU A 74 -0.55 6.48 1.10
N ARG A 75 0.71 6.83 1.38
CA ARG A 75 1.17 7.04 2.75
C ARG A 75 0.40 8.15 3.45
N TRP A 76 0.27 9.33 2.84
CA TRP A 76 -0.49 10.44 3.41
C TRP A 76 -1.94 10.09 3.69
N VAL A 77 -2.58 9.38 2.76
CA VAL A 77 -3.95 8.90 2.93
C VAL A 77 -4.07 7.93 4.10
N ALA A 78 -3.13 6.99 4.23
CA ALA A 78 -3.07 6.05 5.35
C ALA A 78 -2.81 6.77 6.69
N GLU A 79 -1.90 7.74 6.75
CA GLU A 79 -1.63 8.54 7.94
C GLU A 79 -2.85 9.34 8.43
N LYS A 80 -3.73 9.74 7.50
CA LYS A 80 -5.00 10.41 7.83
C LYS A 80 -6.13 9.42 8.15
N LEU A 81 -5.86 8.13 8.15
CA LEU A 81 -6.82 7.03 8.38
C LEU A 81 -8.05 7.09 7.45
N ASP A 82 -7.86 7.59 6.22
CA ASP A 82 -8.91 7.61 5.20
C ASP A 82 -8.92 6.29 4.42
N PHE A 83 -9.45 5.26 5.08
CA PHE A 83 -9.42 3.89 4.57
C PHE A 83 -10.03 3.75 3.18
N GLN A 84 -11.23 4.30 2.95
CA GLN A 84 -11.90 4.14 1.66
C GLN A 84 -11.06 4.73 0.52
N THR A 85 -10.51 5.90 0.72
CA THR A 85 -9.63 6.52 -0.28
C THR A 85 -8.33 5.73 -0.48
N ALA A 86 -7.78 5.14 0.58
CA ALA A 86 -6.58 4.29 0.45
C ALA A 86 -6.88 3.05 -0.39
N VAL A 87 -8.02 2.39 -0.17
CA VAL A 87 -8.48 1.25 -0.98
C VAL A 87 -8.71 1.67 -2.43
N ASP A 88 -9.43 2.77 -2.68
CA ASP A 88 -9.69 3.27 -4.03
C ASP A 88 -8.39 3.55 -4.81
N LEU A 89 -7.35 4.05 -4.12
CA LEU A 89 -6.03 4.27 -4.71
C LEU A 89 -5.34 2.96 -5.06
N VAL A 90 -5.38 1.97 -4.18
CA VAL A 90 -4.79 0.64 -4.42
C VAL A 90 -5.51 -0.05 -5.58
N ASP A 91 -6.84 -0.05 -5.59
CA ASP A 91 -7.66 -0.65 -6.66
C ASP A 91 -7.43 0.02 -8.02
N LYS A 92 -7.08 1.31 -8.02
CA LYS A 92 -6.67 2.05 -9.23
C LYS A 92 -5.19 1.87 -9.61
N GLY A 93 -4.46 1.02 -8.89
CA GLY A 93 -3.09 0.64 -9.22
C GLY A 93 -2.00 1.60 -8.73
N VAL A 94 -2.31 2.49 -7.79
CA VAL A 94 -1.28 3.34 -7.14
C VAL A 94 -0.29 2.47 -6.38
N ARG A 95 1.00 2.66 -6.68
CA ARG A 95 2.09 1.88 -6.08
C ARG A 95 2.79 2.69 -5.00
N PRO A 96 2.85 2.19 -3.76
CA PRO A 96 3.51 2.89 -2.66
C PRO A 96 5.03 2.87 -2.75
N GLY A 97 5.64 2.06 -3.61
CA GLY A 97 7.11 1.96 -3.72
C GLY A 97 7.75 1.70 -2.36
N ASN A 98 8.77 2.47 -2.02
CA ASN A 98 9.51 2.34 -0.74
C ASN A 98 8.70 2.81 0.49
N GLU A 99 7.48 3.32 0.33
CA GLU A 99 6.66 3.80 1.44
C GLU A 99 5.85 2.68 2.14
N VAL A 100 5.85 1.45 1.60
CA VAL A 100 5.08 0.31 2.13
C VAL A 100 5.34 0.07 3.61
N ALA A 101 6.61 -0.07 3.99
CA ALA A 101 6.99 -0.29 5.38
C ALA A 101 6.54 0.86 6.30
N GLY A 102 6.60 2.10 5.79
CA GLY A 102 6.11 3.29 6.49
C GLY A 102 4.60 3.26 6.68
N ILE A 103 3.84 2.89 5.65
CA ILE A 103 2.38 2.75 5.70
C ILE A 103 1.99 1.69 6.74
N LEU A 104 2.54 0.48 6.62
CA LEU A 104 2.23 -0.62 7.54
C LEU A 104 2.61 -0.28 8.97
N ARG A 105 3.78 0.33 9.19
CA ARG A 105 4.21 0.78 10.53
C ARG A 105 3.25 1.80 11.12
N THR A 106 2.78 2.76 10.33
CA THR A 106 1.83 3.78 10.79
C THR A 106 0.50 3.14 11.20
N LEU A 107 -0.06 2.29 10.35
CA LEU A 107 -1.35 1.67 10.58
C LEU A 107 -1.30 0.71 11.78
N THR A 108 -0.32 -0.19 11.83
CA THR A 108 -0.18 -1.16 12.91
C THR A 108 0.21 -0.49 14.22
N GLY A 109 1.08 0.53 14.20
CA GLY A 109 1.45 1.30 15.38
C GLY A 109 0.33 2.18 15.96
N GLN A 110 -0.68 2.50 15.16
CA GLN A 110 -1.91 3.21 15.60
C GLN A 110 -3.07 2.26 15.92
N HIS A 111 -2.81 0.96 16.06
CA HIS A 111 -3.82 -0.08 16.30
C HIS A 111 -4.90 -0.15 15.20
N GLN A 112 -4.51 0.16 13.95
CA GLN A 112 -5.35 0.05 12.76
C GLN A 112 -4.93 -1.16 11.91
N GLU A 113 -4.66 -2.29 12.55
CA GLU A 113 -4.21 -3.52 11.91
C GLU A 113 -5.17 -3.99 10.82
N TRP A 114 -6.47 -3.89 11.08
CA TRP A 114 -7.52 -4.24 10.13
C TRP A 114 -7.41 -3.45 8.81
N MET A 115 -6.95 -2.18 8.87
CA MET A 115 -6.75 -1.36 7.69
C MET A 115 -5.51 -1.82 6.91
N ALA A 116 -4.45 -2.20 7.61
CA ALA A 116 -3.25 -2.77 6.98
C ALA A 116 -3.59 -4.09 6.27
N GLU A 117 -4.34 -4.99 6.93
CA GLU A 117 -4.81 -6.24 6.37
C GLU A 117 -5.66 -6.00 5.11
N ARG A 118 -6.62 -5.11 5.16
CA ARG A 118 -7.48 -4.78 4.01
C ARG A 118 -6.71 -4.22 2.83
N LEU A 119 -5.75 -3.32 3.05
CA LEU A 119 -4.90 -2.81 1.96
C LEU A 119 -4.07 -3.93 1.33
N LEU A 120 -3.57 -4.84 2.14
CA LEU A 120 -2.88 -6.03 1.63
C LEU A 120 -3.85 -6.94 0.86
N GLU A 121 -5.04 -7.25 1.37
CA GLU A 121 -6.06 -8.05 0.68
C GLU A 121 -6.47 -7.44 -0.68
N HIS A 122 -6.57 -6.11 -0.77
CA HIS A 122 -6.81 -5.37 -2.03
C HIS A 122 -5.61 -5.34 -2.98
N GLY A 123 -4.52 -6.01 -2.64
CA GLY A 123 -3.38 -6.17 -3.54
C GLY A 123 -2.36 -5.04 -3.45
N MET A 124 -2.31 -4.27 -2.36
CA MET A 124 -1.25 -3.28 -2.17
C MET A 124 0.12 -3.92 -2.39
N PRO A 125 0.92 -3.48 -3.39
CA PRO A 125 2.22 -4.05 -3.66
C PRO A 125 3.18 -3.86 -2.48
N VAL A 126 4.00 -4.85 -2.17
CA VAL A 126 4.95 -4.80 -1.04
C VAL A 126 6.40 -4.69 -1.47
N GLU A 127 6.67 -4.84 -2.75
CA GLU A 127 8.00 -4.67 -3.33
C GLU A 127 8.36 -3.17 -3.52
N PRO A 128 9.63 -2.81 -3.45
CA PRO A 128 10.81 -3.69 -3.30
C PRO A 128 11.18 -4.03 -1.86
N ASP A 129 10.51 -3.47 -0.84
CA ASP A 129 10.98 -3.48 0.55
C ASP A 129 10.15 -4.43 1.45
N ASN A 130 9.95 -5.66 0.96
CA ASN A 130 9.11 -6.68 1.58
C ASN A 130 9.54 -7.06 3.01
N TYR A 131 10.85 -7.17 3.31
CA TYR A 131 11.32 -7.49 4.66
C TYR A 131 11.12 -6.32 5.64
N ALA A 132 11.27 -5.08 5.19
CA ALA A 132 10.96 -3.92 6.02
C ALA A 132 9.44 -3.82 6.28
N ALA A 133 8.60 -4.24 5.32
CA ALA A 133 7.17 -4.35 5.47
C ALA A 133 6.81 -5.40 6.54
N LEU A 134 7.39 -6.60 6.45
CA LEU A 134 7.18 -7.65 7.45
C LEU A 134 7.68 -7.22 8.84
N TYR A 135 8.86 -6.58 8.91
CA TYR A 135 9.41 -6.05 10.16
C TYR A 135 8.49 -5.00 10.80
N ALA A 136 7.85 -4.15 10.01
CA ALA A 136 6.88 -3.18 10.52
C ALA A 136 5.68 -3.87 11.20
N CYS A 137 5.16 -4.95 10.59
CA CYS A 137 4.06 -5.72 11.17
C CYS A 137 4.50 -6.48 12.43
N VAL A 138 5.65 -7.17 12.39
CA VAL A 138 6.18 -7.95 13.52
C VAL A 138 6.48 -7.05 14.73
N SER A 139 7.12 -5.90 14.49
CA SER A 139 7.47 -4.95 15.56
C SER A 139 6.25 -4.35 16.27
N ASN A 140 5.10 -4.32 15.62
CA ASN A 140 3.84 -3.82 16.18
C ASN A 140 2.85 -4.95 16.50
N GLN A 141 3.30 -6.22 16.48
CA GLN A 141 2.50 -7.40 16.82
C GLN A 141 1.27 -7.61 15.93
N ALA A 142 1.29 -7.07 14.71
CA ALA A 142 0.22 -7.22 13.73
C ALA A 142 0.31 -8.56 13.01
N VAL A 143 -0.05 -9.64 13.71
CA VAL A 143 0.09 -11.03 13.25
C VAL A 143 -0.71 -11.29 11.96
N GLY A 144 -1.94 -10.75 11.85
CA GLY A 144 -2.79 -10.92 10.67
C GLY A 144 -2.13 -10.33 9.41
N ALA A 145 -1.69 -9.07 9.47
CA ALA A 145 -0.98 -8.42 8.36
C ALA A 145 0.34 -9.14 8.02
N ALA A 146 1.07 -9.63 9.03
CA ALA A 146 2.31 -10.39 8.81
C ALA A 146 2.06 -11.72 8.09
N LYS A 147 0.99 -12.46 8.43
CA LYS A 147 0.59 -13.68 7.73
C LYS A 147 0.26 -13.41 6.26
N LEU A 148 -0.49 -12.36 5.95
CA LEU A 148 -0.80 -11.97 4.57
C LEU A 148 0.48 -11.65 3.76
N LEU A 149 1.53 -11.16 4.41
CA LEU A 149 2.82 -10.96 3.76
C LEU A 149 3.53 -12.28 3.46
N LEU A 150 3.45 -13.26 4.37
CA LEU A 150 3.97 -14.62 4.14
C LEU A 150 3.20 -15.32 3.01
N ASP A 151 1.88 -15.19 2.94
CA ASP A 151 1.05 -15.74 1.86
C ASP A 151 1.45 -15.20 0.48
N ARG A 152 2.06 -14.02 0.44
CA ARG A 152 2.62 -13.41 -0.78
C ARG A 152 4.03 -13.85 -1.12
N GLY A 153 4.55 -14.84 -0.41
CA GLY A 153 5.84 -15.47 -0.70
C GLY A 153 7.03 -14.79 -0.04
N ILE A 154 6.83 -13.97 1.00
CA ILE A 154 7.96 -13.51 1.81
C ILE A 154 8.50 -14.70 2.59
N ASP A 155 9.76 -15.02 2.38
CA ASP A 155 10.45 -16.11 3.05
C ASP A 155 10.77 -15.73 4.50
N LEU A 156 10.19 -16.47 5.45
CA LEU A 156 10.36 -16.22 6.88
C LEU A 156 11.79 -16.47 7.36
N GLU A 157 12.48 -17.48 6.82
CA GLU A 157 13.85 -17.82 7.22
C GLU A 157 14.81 -16.72 6.75
N GLN A 158 14.67 -16.26 5.52
CA GLN A 158 15.46 -15.14 5.00
C GLN A 158 15.15 -13.84 5.74
N TYR A 159 13.89 -13.62 6.11
CA TYR A 159 13.53 -12.49 6.96
C TYR A 159 14.21 -12.54 8.33
N GLN A 160 14.29 -13.72 8.98
CA GLN A 160 14.96 -13.86 10.27
C GLN A 160 16.44 -13.48 10.19
N LEU A 161 17.14 -13.91 9.14
CA LEU A 161 18.53 -13.52 8.88
C LEU A 161 18.68 -12.03 8.66
N TRP A 162 17.78 -11.44 7.87
CA TRP A 162 17.77 -10.00 7.62
C TRP A 162 17.48 -9.18 8.89
N ALA A 163 16.62 -9.69 9.80
CA ALA A 163 16.22 -9.04 11.03
C ALA A 163 17.16 -9.28 12.23
N GLU A 164 18.18 -10.12 12.10
CA GLU A 164 19.02 -10.59 13.19
C GLU A 164 19.60 -9.46 14.05
N HIS A 165 20.09 -8.40 13.41
CA HIS A 165 20.74 -7.28 14.06
C HIS A 165 19.82 -6.04 14.26
N ARG A 166 18.51 -6.22 14.05
CA ARG A 166 17.54 -5.14 14.22
C ARG A 166 16.95 -5.12 15.62
N PRO A 167 16.53 -3.94 16.12
CA PRO A 167 15.88 -3.83 17.42
C PRO A 167 14.63 -4.73 17.49
N LYS A 168 14.51 -5.47 18.57
CA LYS A 168 13.36 -6.34 18.84
C LYS A 168 12.56 -5.69 19.96
N GLY A 169 11.33 -5.24 19.65
CA GLY A 169 10.40 -4.68 20.62
C GLY A 169 9.71 -5.74 21.48
N ASP A 170 8.89 -5.27 22.41
CA ASP A 170 8.04 -6.14 23.21
C ASP A 170 7.11 -6.95 22.30
N GLY A 171 6.87 -8.23 22.64
CA GLY A 171 6.02 -9.12 21.85
C GLY A 171 6.61 -9.61 20.52
N TYR A 172 7.86 -9.25 20.19
CA TYR A 172 8.53 -9.74 18.99
C TYR A 172 8.61 -11.27 18.96
N THR A 173 9.01 -11.86 20.09
CA THR A 173 9.21 -13.31 20.20
C THR A 173 7.88 -14.06 20.00
N GLU A 174 6.83 -13.65 20.69
CA GLU A 174 5.51 -14.26 20.59
C GLU A 174 4.94 -14.13 19.16
N THR A 175 5.15 -12.99 18.53
CA THR A 175 4.74 -12.78 17.13
C THR A 175 5.52 -13.71 16.20
N MET A 176 6.84 -13.85 16.40
CA MET A 176 7.66 -14.74 15.58
C MET A 176 7.32 -16.22 15.78
N GLU A 177 6.97 -16.65 16.99
CA GLU A 177 6.49 -18.01 17.27
C GLU A 177 5.18 -18.29 16.52
N ALA A 178 4.23 -17.36 16.55
CA ALA A 178 2.98 -17.47 15.81
C ALA A 178 3.19 -17.52 14.29
N LEU A 179 4.13 -16.75 13.76
CA LEU A 179 4.49 -16.78 12.34
C LEU A 179 5.25 -18.04 11.95
N ALA A 180 6.12 -18.58 12.80
CA ALA A 180 6.84 -19.83 12.55
C ALA A 180 5.87 -21.03 12.47
N ALA A 181 4.87 -21.07 13.37
CA ALA A 181 3.82 -22.08 13.32
C ALA A 181 3.04 -21.98 11.99
N TYR A 182 2.59 -20.79 11.63
CA TYR A 182 1.87 -20.54 10.39
C TYR A 182 2.72 -20.89 9.14
N TRP A 183 3.99 -20.51 9.12
CA TRP A 183 4.90 -20.80 8.03
C TRP A 183 5.07 -22.30 7.81
N SER A 184 5.18 -23.08 8.91
CA SER A 184 5.25 -24.54 8.84
C SER A 184 3.99 -25.15 8.23
N GLU A 185 2.80 -24.65 8.56
CA GLU A 185 1.54 -25.08 7.96
C GLU A 185 1.48 -24.73 6.45
N LEU A 186 1.93 -23.54 6.08
CA LEU A 186 1.96 -23.08 4.69
C LEU A 186 2.89 -23.95 3.84
N GLN A 187 4.09 -24.27 4.33
CA GLN A 187 5.04 -25.15 3.64
C GLN A 187 4.48 -26.57 3.45
N ASN A 188 3.81 -27.11 4.46
CA ASN A 188 3.19 -28.44 4.38
C ASN A 188 2.02 -28.48 3.39
N SER A 189 1.27 -27.38 3.25
CA SER A 189 0.13 -27.28 2.32
C SER A 189 0.57 -27.11 0.86
N THR A 190 1.77 -26.58 0.63
CA THR A 190 2.31 -26.34 -0.72
C THR A 190 3.13 -27.52 -1.26
N GLN A 191 3.45 -28.55 -0.45
CA GLN A 191 4.04 -29.77 -0.96
C GLN A 191 2.96 -30.55 -1.73
N PRO A 192 3.16 -30.86 -3.03
CA PRO A 192 2.26 -31.75 -3.74
C PRO A 192 2.21 -33.09 -2.99
N GLU A 193 1.00 -33.56 -2.68
CA GLU A 193 0.83 -34.93 -2.22
C GLU A 193 1.56 -35.84 -3.20
N ASP A 194 2.61 -36.47 -2.70
CA ASP A 194 3.34 -37.47 -3.44
C ASP A 194 2.34 -38.59 -3.73
N LEU A 195 1.74 -38.55 -4.93
CA LEU A 195 0.94 -39.65 -5.47
C LEU A 195 1.89 -40.84 -5.69
N SER A 196 2.50 -41.30 -4.59
CA SER A 196 3.23 -42.55 -4.60
C SER A 196 2.23 -43.64 -4.91
N MET A 197 2.32 -44.09 -6.14
CA MET A 197 1.73 -45.27 -6.71
C MET A 197 1.50 -46.36 -5.66
N LYS A 198 0.30 -46.38 -5.07
CA LYS A 198 -0.20 -47.62 -4.46
C LYS A 198 -0.93 -48.41 -5.54
N GLY A 199 -0.25 -49.45 -5.98
CA GLY A 199 -0.93 -50.63 -6.48
C GLY A 199 -1.11 -50.75 -7.98
N MET A 200 -0.03 -51.07 -8.68
CA MET A 200 -0.10 -52.06 -9.75
C MET A 200 0.65 -53.29 -9.27
N SER A 201 -0.02 -54.15 -8.53
CA SER A 201 0.32 -55.57 -8.45
C SER A 201 -0.68 -56.29 -9.33
N LEU A 202 -0.17 -56.83 -10.42
CA LEU A 202 -0.80 -57.87 -11.22
C LEU A 202 -0.85 -59.18 -10.46
#